data_f5aa3e42a55c29ab144a075eb02eddad
#
_entry.id   f5aa3e42a55c29ab144a075eb02eddad
#
_cell.length_a   1.000
_cell.length_b   1.000
_cell.length_c   1.000
_cell.angle_alpha   90.00
_cell.angle_beta   90.00
_cell.angle_gamma   90.00
#
_symmetry.space_group_name_H-M   'P 1'
#
loop_
_entity.id
_entity.type
_entity.pdbx_description
1 polymer ?
#
loop_
_entity_poly.entity_id
_entity_poly.type
_entity_poly.pdbx_seq_one_letter_code
_entity_poly.pdbx_strand_id
1 'polypeptide(L)'
;LAILGLIGLVLIVILAFIGPLLSDHDYAEQDVTRRNLPAKIPVLDKVPFLPFDGTGSDGTNAYKDAGVKENFWFGTDQLGRDLWTRTWTGAQISLFIGIVAAVLDIFIGVVYGAISGFFGGRIDNIMQRILEIIASIPNLIVVILCVLIFEPSIWTIILAMSITGWLGMSRVVRGEFLKLKNQEFVMASRTLGASKFNLIFKHILPNTLGAIVVTSMFTVPSAIFFE
;
A
#
# COMPACT_ATOMS: atom_id res chain seq x y z
N LEU A 1 4.72 20.44 -9.80
CA LEU A 1 5.17 19.13 -9.31
C LEU A 1 4.00 18.29 -8.78
N ALA A 2 3.14 18.83 -7.88
CA ALA A 2 2.01 18.07 -7.31
C ALA A 2 1.03 17.54 -8.37
N ILE A 3 0.68 18.36 -9.39
CA ILE A 3 -0.20 17.93 -10.49
C ILE A 3 0.43 16.82 -11.31
N LEU A 4 1.72 16.90 -11.59
CA LEU A 4 2.45 15.84 -12.32
C LEU A 4 2.47 14.53 -11.51
N GLY A 5 2.67 14.62 -10.19
CA GLY A 5 2.60 13.46 -9.30
C GLY A 5 1.21 12.83 -9.27
N LEU A 6 0.16 13.65 -9.23
CA LEU A 6 -1.23 13.18 -9.28
C LEU A 6 -1.54 12.48 -10.62
N ILE A 7 -1.13 13.08 -11.73
CA ILE A 7 -1.30 12.48 -13.06
C ILE A 7 -0.59 11.13 -13.13
N GLY A 8 0.67 11.06 -12.66
CA GLY A 8 1.44 9.82 -12.63
C GLY A 8 0.75 8.73 -11.79
N LEU A 9 0.25 9.09 -10.61
CA LEU A 9 -0.47 8.15 -9.74
C LEU A 9 -1.76 7.64 -10.38
N VAL A 10 -2.57 8.54 -10.96
CA VAL A 10 -3.79 8.17 -11.67
C VAL A 10 -3.48 7.26 -12.85
N LEU A 11 -2.41 7.54 -13.59
CA LEU A 11 -1.98 6.71 -14.72
C LEU A 11 -1.56 5.30 -14.27
N ILE A 12 -0.80 5.18 -13.18
CA ILE A 12 -0.43 3.89 -12.60
C ILE A 12 -1.67 3.11 -12.17
N VAL A 13 -2.62 3.75 -11.49
CA VAL A 13 -3.88 3.10 -11.08
C VAL A 13 -4.67 2.62 -12.30
N ILE A 14 -4.80 3.45 -13.33
CA ILE A 14 -5.49 3.08 -14.58
C ILE A 14 -4.78 1.89 -15.24
N LEU A 15 -3.46 1.93 -15.37
CA LEU A 15 -2.68 0.86 -15.97
C LEU A 15 -2.72 -0.42 -15.14
N ALA A 16 -2.79 -0.34 -13.82
CA ALA A 16 -2.96 -1.52 -12.97
C ALA A 16 -4.24 -2.29 -13.33
N PHE A 17 -5.35 -1.61 -13.64
CA PHE A 17 -6.61 -2.26 -13.96
C PHE A 17 -6.77 -2.58 -15.47
N ILE A 18 -6.29 -1.73 -16.34
CA ILE A 18 -6.42 -1.90 -17.79
C ILE A 18 -5.24 -2.69 -18.36
N GLY A 19 -4.05 -2.54 -17.80
CA GLY A 19 -2.82 -3.14 -18.32
C GLY A 19 -2.88 -4.64 -18.58
N PRO A 20 -3.36 -5.47 -17.62
CA PRO A 20 -3.52 -6.91 -17.88
C PRO A 20 -4.49 -7.24 -19.00
N LEU A 21 -5.51 -6.39 -19.23
CA LEU A 21 -6.52 -6.60 -20.28
C LEU A 21 -6.00 -6.26 -21.68
N LEU A 22 -4.86 -5.56 -21.78
CA LEU A 22 -4.22 -5.22 -23.05
C LEU A 22 -3.28 -6.31 -23.57
N SER A 23 -3.01 -7.34 -22.78
CA SER A 23 -2.19 -8.49 -23.14
C SER A 23 -3.08 -9.73 -23.28
N ASP A 24 -2.78 -10.55 -24.28
CA ASP A 24 -3.45 -11.84 -24.48
C ASP A 24 -2.84 -12.96 -23.60
N HIS A 25 -1.86 -12.63 -22.74
CA HIS A 25 -1.12 -13.59 -21.93
C HIS A 25 -1.63 -13.60 -20.47
N ASP A 26 -1.77 -14.80 -19.91
CA ASP A 26 -2.05 -14.97 -18.49
C ASP A 26 -0.79 -14.73 -17.65
N TYR A 27 -0.95 -14.09 -16.47
CA TYR A 27 0.17 -13.78 -15.56
C TYR A 27 0.89 -15.01 -15.02
N ALA A 28 0.22 -16.16 -14.99
CA ALA A 28 0.74 -17.43 -14.47
C ALA A 28 1.23 -18.38 -15.59
N GLU A 29 0.92 -18.09 -16.86
CA GLU A 29 1.33 -18.90 -18.00
C GLU A 29 2.85 -19.00 -18.08
N GLN A 30 3.38 -20.23 -18.08
CA GLN A 30 4.82 -20.52 -18.14
C GLN A 30 5.17 -21.25 -19.43
N ASP A 31 6.14 -20.74 -20.16
CA ASP A 31 6.70 -21.39 -21.36
C ASP A 31 8.20 -21.14 -21.45
N VAL A 32 8.98 -22.16 -21.08
CA VAL A 32 10.45 -22.07 -21.06
C VAL A 32 11.08 -21.78 -22.43
N THR A 33 10.35 -21.99 -23.53
CA THR A 33 10.82 -21.65 -24.89
C THR A 33 10.87 -20.14 -25.09
N ARG A 34 10.09 -19.37 -24.30
CA ARG A 34 9.98 -17.92 -24.35
C ARG A 34 10.80 -17.23 -23.23
N ARG A 35 11.74 -17.93 -22.60
CA ARG A 35 12.49 -17.39 -21.45
C ARG A 35 13.39 -16.22 -21.84
N ASN A 36 13.45 -15.20 -20.98
CA ASN A 36 14.34 -14.04 -21.10
C ASN A 36 14.26 -13.33 -22.46
N LEU A 37 13.09 -13.31 -23.09
CA LEU A 37 12.90 -12.51 -24.29
C LEU A 37 12.97 -11.03 -23.93
N PRO A 38 13.70 -10.21 -24.71
CA PRO A 38 13.75 -8.76 -24.52
C PRO A 38 12.40 -8.11 -24.85
N ALA A 39 12.21 -6.85 -24.43
CA ALA A 39 10.99 -6.10 -24.70
C ALA A 39 10.78 -5.92 -26.20
N LYS A 40 9.54 -6.16 -26.66
CA LYS A 40 9.13 -5.94 -28.04
C LYS A 40 7.76 -5.31 -28.08
N ILE A 41 7.71 -4.03 -28.49
CA ILE A 41 6.47 -3.25 -28.55
C ILE A 41 6.14 -2.98 -30.02
N PRO A 42 4.98 -3.45 -30.54
CA PRO A 42 4.53 -3.13 -31.88
C PRO A 42 4.54 -1.62 -32.13
N VAL A 43 4.96 -1.18 -33.30
CA VAL A 43 5.12 0.22 -33.69
C VAL A 43 6.44 0.84 -33.20
N LEU A 44 6.86 0.63 -31.94
CA LEU A 44 8.15 1.14 -31.44
C LEU A 44 9.34 0.29 -31.89
N ASP A 45 9.10 -0.96 -32.29
CA ASP A 45 10.07 -1.88 -32.87
C ASP A 45 10.70 -1.36 -34.19
N LYS A 46 10.06 -0.37 -34.85
CA LYS A 46 10.50 0.26 -36.08
C LYS A 46 11.39 1.49 -35.87
N VAL A 47 11.57 1.94 -34.62
CA VAL A 47 12.34 3.14 -34.29
C VAL A 47 13.79 2.74 -33.95
N PRO A 48 14.79 3.09 -34.79
CA PRO A 48 16.14 2.48 -34.77
C PRO A 48 16.95 2.71 -33.49
N PHE A 49 16.55 3.62 -32.60
CA PHE A 49 17.30 3.93 -31.37
C PHE A 49 16.55 3.52 -30.09
N LEU A 50 15.38 2.91 -30.20
CA LEU A 50 14.63 2.43 -29.04
C LEU A 50 14.85 0.91 -28.86
N PRO A 51 15.12 0.45 -27.62
CA PRO A 51 15.40 -0.97 -27.33
C PRO A 51 14.10 -1.80 -27.20
N PHE A 52 13.17 -1.65 -28.15
CA PHE A 52 11.86 -2.33 -28.15
C PHE A 52 11.62 -3.15 -29.42
N ASP A 53 12.68 -3.57 -30.09
CA ASP A 53 12.66 -4.34 -31.34
C ASP A 53 12.78 -5.86 -31.13
N GLY A 54 12.93 -6.30 -29.88
CA GLY A 54 13.13 -7.71 -29.55
C GLY A 54 14.57 -8.18 -29.76
N THR A 55 15.53 -7.27 -29.93
CA THR A 55 16.95 -7.59 -30.05
C THR A 55 17.58 -7.66 -28.66
N GLY A 56 18.36 -8.70 -28.40
CA GLY A 56 19.12 -8.86 -27.17
C GLY A 56 20.31 -7.90 -27.09
N SER A 57 20.93 -7.82 -25.90
CA SER A 57 22.14 -7.01 -25.68
C SER A 57 23.35 -7.47 -26.53
N ASP A 58 23.30 -8.67 -27.06
CA ASP A 58 24.27 -9.29 -27.97
C ASP A 58 24.03 -8.98 -29.46
N GLY A 59 22.98 -8.22 -29.78
CA GLY A 59 22.59 -7.86 -31.14
C GLY A 59 21.85 -8.99 -31.89
N THR A 60 21.53 -10.10 -31.25
CA THR A 60 20.75 -11.19 -31.85
C THR A 60 19.26 -10.95 -31.67
N ASN A 61 18.44 -11.42 -32.64
CA ASN A 61 16.98 -11.34 -32.51
C ASN A 61 16.46 -12.57 -31.77
N ALA A 62 16.33 -12.45 -30.45
CA ALA A 62 15.93 -13.53 -29.56
C ALA A 62 14.56 -14.17 -29.94
N TYR A 63 13.66 -13.43 -30.54
CA TYR A 63 12.37 -13.94 -31.01
C TYR A 63 12.47 -14.88 -32.18
N LYS A 64 13.39 -14.60 -33.12
CA LYS A 64 13.66 -15.48 -34.26
C LYS A 64 14.33 -16.77 -33.82
N ASP A 65 15.28 -16.65 -32.89
CA ASP A 65 16.03 -17.82 -32.39
C ASP A 65 15.14 -18.74 -31.57
N ALA A 66 14.18 -18.18 -30.79
CA ALA A 66 13.18 -18.92 -30.03
C ALA A 66 11.97 -19.39 -30.89
N GLY A 67 11.83 -18.93 -32.16
CA GLY A 67 10.69 -19.23 -33.02
C GLY A 67 9.36 -18.60 -32.56
N VAL A 68 9.44 -17.56 -31.73
CA VAL A 68 8.29 -16.87 -31.12
C VAL A 68 7.79 -15.74 -32.00
N LYS A 69 6.50 -15.72 -32.30
CA LYS A 69 5.85 -14.70 -33.15
C LYS A 69 5.12 -13.62 -32.36
N GLU A 70 4.80 -13.91 -31.11
CA GLU A 70 4.08 -13.01 -30.21
C GLU A 70 4.96 -11.84 -29.76
N ASN A 71 4.32 -10.78 -29.26
CA ASN A 71 5.05 -9.61 -28.78
C ASN A 71 4.87 -9.48 -27.28
N PHE A 72 5.98 -9.48 -26.54
CA PHE A 72 6.01 -9.27 -25.11
C PHE A 72 6.51 -7.85 -24.83
N TRP A 73 5.60 -6.95 -24.43
CA TRP A 73 5.91 -5.52 -24.33
C TRP A 73 7.00 -5.19 -23.35
N PHE A 74 7.07 -5.89 -22.21
CA PHE A 74 8.16 -5.79 -21.24
C PHE A 74 9.12 -6.98 -21.29
N GLY A 75 8.96 -7.84 -22.30
CA GLY A 75 9.70 -9.09 -22.40
C GLY A 75 9.16 -10.17 -21.46
N THR A 76 9.96 -11.20 -21.26
CA THR A 76 9.61 -12.36 -20.43
C THR A 76 10.66 -12.64 -19.36
N ASP A 77 10.26 -13.32 -18.29
CA ASP A 77 11.15 -13.75 -17.22
C ASP A 77 11.85 -15.10 -17.52
N GLN A 78 12.57 -15.63 -16.53
CA GLN A 78 13.29 -16.90 -16.64
C GLN A 78 12.39 -18.12 -16.85
N LEU A 79 11.10 -18.02 -16.54
CA LEU A 79 10.09 -19.05 -16.75
C LEU A 79 9.26 -18.78 -18.01
N GLY A 80 9.61 -17.76 -18.80
CA GLY A 80 8.89 -17.38 -20.01
C GLY A 80 7.55 -16.70 -19.77
N ARG A 81 7.29 -16.16 -18.57
CA ARG A 81 6.05 -15.46 -18.23
C ARG A 81 6.09 -14.02 -18.70
N ASP A 82 4.96 -13.49 -19.18
CA ASP A 82 4.84 -12.11 -19.65
C ASP A 82 5.05 -11.11 -18.50
N LEU A 83 6.09 -10.27 -18.62
CA LEU A 83 6.42 -9.26 -17.60
C LEU A 83 5.42 -8.09 -17.58
N TRP A 84 4.79 -7.75 -18.71
CA TRP A 84 3.75 -6.71 -18.74
C TRP A 84 2.56 -7.09 -17.88
N THR A 85 1.95 -8.24 -18.16
CA THR A 85 0.79 -8.73 -17.41
C THR A 85 1.11 -8.92 -15.93
N ARG A 86 2.29 -9.47 -15.62
CA ARG A 86 2.75 -9.66 -14.23
C ARG A 86 2.94 -8.35 -13.48
N THR A 87 3.50 -7.34 -14.13
CA THR A 87 3.71 -6.02 -13.51
C THR A 87 2.39 -5.37 -13.12
N TRP A 88 1.41 -5.37 -14.00
CA TRP A 88 0.15 -4.71 -13.72
C TRP A 88 -0.77 -5.54 -12.82
N THR A 89 -0.75 -6.86 -12.90
CA THR A 89 -1.45 -7.73 -11.94
C THR A 89 -0.83 -7.60 -10.55
N GLY A 90 0.51 -7.57 -10.47
CA GLY A 90 1.20 -7.27 -9.21
C GLY A 90 0.78 -5.91 -8.63
N ALA A 91 0.75 -4.86 -9.46
CA ALA A 91 0.30 -3.54 -9.03
C ALA A 91 -1.15 -3.52 -8.49
N GLN A 92 -2.07 -4.32 -9.06
CA GLN A 92 -3.43 -4.49 -8.50
C GLN A 92 -3.39 -5.07 -7.10
N ILE A 93 -2.60 -6.13 -6.90
CA ILE A 93 -2.48 -6.83 -5.62
C ILE A 93 -1.89 -5.87 -4.57
N SER A 94 -0.79 -5.19 -4.91
CA SER A 94 -0.14 -4.23 -4.01
C SER A 94 -1.05 -3.06 -3.63
N LEU A 95 -1.80 -2.50 -4.60
CA LEU A 95 -2.79 -1.46 -4.33
C LEU A 95 -3.91 -1.97 -3.41
N PHE A 96 -4.40 -3.19 -3.64
CA PHE A 96 -5.43 -3.79 -2.81
C PHE A 96 -4.94 -3.97 -1.37
N ILE A 97 -3.76 -4.58 -1.19
CA ILE A 97 -3.15 -4.77 0.13
C ILE A 97 -2.93 -3.42 0.82
N GLY A 98 -2.34 -2.45 0.10
CA GLY A 98 -2.05 -1.12 0.64
C GLY A 98 -3.30 -0.37 1.10
N ILE A 99 -4.39 -0.42 0.33
CA ILE A 99 -5.65 0.24 0.68
C ILE A 99 -6.30 -0.46 1.89
N VAL A 100 -6.38 -1.80 1.89
CA VAL A 100 -6.99 -2.54 3.02
C VAL A 100 -6.18 -2.33 4.30
N ALA A 101 -4.85 -2.41 4.23
CA ALA A 101 -3.99 -2.11 5.37
C ALA A 101 -4.20 -0.69 5.89
N ALA A 102 -4.25 0.32 5.01
CA ALA A 102 -4.50 1.70 5.41
C ALA A 102 -5.86 1.90 6.08
N VAL A 103 -6.92 1.25 5.59
CA VAL A 103 -8.25 1.31 6.22
C VAL A 103 -8.21 0.71 7.63
N LEU A 104 -7.54 -0.43 7.81
CA LEU A 104 -7.39 -1.06 9.12
C LEU A 104 -6.57 -0.19 10.08
N ASP A 105 -5.46 0.37 9.60
CA ASP A 105 -4.59 1.26 10.38
C ASP A 105 -5.32 2.52 10.83
N ILE A 106 -6.11 3.14 9.94
CA ILE A 106 -6.94 4.28 10.28
C ILE A 106 -7.97 3.88 11.33
N PHE A 107 -8.72 2.81 11.10
CA PHE A 107 -9.79 2.40 11.99
C PHE A 107 -9.26 2.07 13.40
N ILE A 108 -8.27 1.18 13.49
CA ILE A 108 -7.69 0.76 14.78
C ILE A 108 -6.96 1.92 15.44
N GLY A 109 -6.10 2.63 14.68
CA GLY A 109 -5.28 3.71 15.19
C GLY A 109 -6.09 4.90 15.67
N VAL A 110 -7.13 5.29 14.94
CA VAL A 110 -8.03 6.39 15.35
C VAL A 110 -8.78 6.02 16.63
N VAL A 111 -9.37 4.84 16.70
CA VAL A 111 -10.11 4.40 17.89
C VAL A 111 -9.18 4.32 19.11
N TYR A 112 -8.03 3.67 18.95
CA TYR A 112 -7.05 3.52 20.02
C TYR A 112 -6.50 4.88 20.47
N GLY A 113 -6.05 5.70 19.54
CA GLY A 113 -5.51 7.03 19.83
C GLY A 113 -6.53 7.98 20.46
N ALA A 114 -7.78 7.94 19.99
CA ALA A 114 -8.88 8.75 20.55
C ALA A 114 -9.19 8.36 22.00
N ILE A 115 -9.30 7.05 22.30
CA ILE A 115 -9.53 6.57 23.68
C ILE A 115 -8.36 7.00 24.58
N SER A 116 -7.14 6.71 24.17
CA SER A 116 -5.91 7.04 24.93
C SER A 116 -5.83 8.56 25.19
N GLY A 117 -5.96 9.38 24.15
CA GLY A 117 -5.84 10.83 24.25
C GLY A 117 -7.00 11.50 25.00
N PHE A 118 -8.24 11.04 24.82
CA PHE A 118 -9.41 11.63 25.47
C PHE A 118 -9.44 11.34 26.98
N PHE A 119 -9.34 10.07 27.38
CA PHE A 119 -9.40 9.69 28.78
C PHE A 119 -8.16 10.09 29.55
N GLY A 120 -6.96 9.93 28.99
CA GLY A 120 -5.70 10.30 29.64
C GLY A 120 -5.39 9.49 30.90
N GLY A 121 -4.45 9.99 31.71
CA GLY A 121 -4.13 9.44 33.02
C GLY A 121 -3.75 7.95 33.00
N ARG A 122 -4.35 7.13 33.85
CA ARG A 122 -4.02 5.70 33.98
C ARG A 122 -4.37 4.90 32.72
N ILE A 123 -5.48 5.24 32.03
CA ILE A 123 -5.89 4.58 30.79
C ILE A 123 -4.83 4.81 29.72
N ASP A 124 -4.45 6.05 29.52
CA ASP A 124 -3.42 6.43 28.58
C ASP A 124 -2.10 5.71 28.86
N ASN A 125 -1.65 5.72 30.12
CA ASN A 125 -0.41 5.06 30.52
C ASN A 125 -0.41 3.55 30.21
N ILE A 126 -1.50 2.85 30.49
CA ILE A 126 -1.63 1.41 30.19
C ILE A 126 -1.61 1.20 28.68
N MET A 127 -2.39 1.97 27.94
CA MET A 127 -2.47 1.87 26.47
C MET A 127 -1.10 2.17 25.82
N GLN A 128 -0.36 3.17 26.32
CA GLN A 128 1.00 3.44 25.81
C GLN A 128 1.97 2.28 26.10
N ARG A 129 1.87 1.60 27.25
CA ARG A 129 2.68 0.41 27.54
C ARG A 129 2.40 -0.74 26.57
N ILE A 130 1.13 -0.99 26.27
CA ILE A 130 0.75 -2.00 25.27
C ILE A 130 1.35 -1.63 23.90
N LEU A 131 1.24 -0.37 23.53
CA LEU A 131 1.76 0.15 22.26
C LEU A 131 3.29 0.02 22.18
N GLU A 132 4.00 0.30 23.26
CA GLU A 132 5.47 0.13 23.37
C GLU A 132 5.88 -1.35 23.23
N ILE A 133 5.15 -2.26 23.86
CA ILE A 133 5.41 -3.71 23.73
C ILE A 133 5.26 -4.17 22.29
N ILE A 134 4.16 -3.82 21.64
CA ILE A 134 3.93 -4.19 20.23
C ILE A 134 5.00 -3.55 19.34
N ALA A 135 5.32 -2.29 19.54
CA ALA A 135 6.31 -1.55 18.76
C ALA A 135 7.75 -2.08 18.93
N SER A 136 8.04 -2.84 19.99
CA SER A 136 9.35 -3.45 20.19
C SER A 136 9.61 -4.65 19.28
N ILE A 137 8.55 -5.22 18.68
CA ILE A 137 8.66 -6.36 17.77
C ILE A 137 8.94 -5.83 16.36
N PRO A 138 10.06 -6.22 15.71
CA PRO A 138 10.33 -5.84 14.34
C PRO A 138 9.22 -6.35 13.41
N ASN A 139 8.66 -5.44 12.56
CA ASN A 139 7.54 -5.77 11.69
C ASN A 139 7.84 -6.98 10.78
N LEU A 140 9.06 -7.06 10.23
CA LEU A 140 9.48 -8.18 9.39
C LEU A 140 9.33 -9.54 10.10
N ILE A 141 9.62 -9.61 11.41
CA ILE A 141 9.46 -10.84 12.19
C ILE A 141 7.99 -11.24 12.28
N VAL A 142 7.09 -10.26 12.46
CA VAL A 142 5.64 -10.51 12.50
C VAL A 142 5.16 -11.08 11.16
N VAL A 143 5.60 -10.49 10.04
CA VAL A 143 5.24 -10.99 8.70
C VAL A 143 5.73 -12.42 8.49
N ILE A 144 7.00 -12.71 8.80
CA ILE A 144 7.59 -14.05 8.65
C ILE A 144 6.81 -15.09 9.50
N LEU A 145 6.50 -14.75 10.75
CA LEU A 145 5.75 -15.65 11.64
C LEU A 145 4.33 -15.89 11.13
N CYS A 146 3.65 -14.84 10.66
CA CYS A 146 2.31 -15.00 10.10
C CYS A 146 2.33 -15.91 8.85
N VAL A 147 3.26 -15.70 7.93
CA VAL A 147 3.40 -16.53 6.72
C VAL A 147 3.75 -17.98 7.07
N LEU A 148 4.55 -18.21 8.11
CA LEU A 148 4.91 -19.55 8.56
C LEU A 148 3.73 -20.31 9.18
N ILE A 149 2.85 -19.60 9.91
CA ILE A 149 1.71 -20.22 10.63
C ILE A 149 0.48 -20.38 9.73
N PHE A 150 0.17 -19.37 8.89
CA PHE A 150 -1.09 -19.28 8.14
C PHE A 150 -0.95 -19.57 6.64
N GLU A 151 0.22 -19.97 6.18
CA GLU A 151 0.57 -20.12 4.77
C GLU A 151 0.62 -18.78 3.98
N PRO A 152 1.39 -18.71 2.89
CA PRO A 152 1.51 -17.51 2.06
C PRO A 152 0.19 -17.17 1.37
N SER A 153 -0.40 -16.03 1.72
CA SER A 153 -1.60 -15.50 1.06
C SER A 153 -1.69 -13.98 1.25
N ILE A 154 -2.47 -13.32 0.39
CA ILE A 154 -2.75 -11.89 0.50
C ILE A 154 -3.35 -11.56 1.89
N TRP A 155 -4.23 -12.41 2.40
CA TRP A 155 -4.87 -12.23 3.70
C TRP A 155 -3.89 -12.37 4.86
N THR A 156 -2.90 -13.26 4.74
CA THR A 156 -1.84 -13.43 5.74
C THR A 156 -0.96 -12.19 5.82
N ILE A 157 -0.63 -11.57 4.68
CA ILE A 157 0.12 -10.31 4.63
C ILE A 157 -0.69 -9.18 5.27
N ILE A 158 -1.96 -9.02 4.89
CA ILE A 158 -2.85 -8.00 5.47
C ILE A 158 -2.98 -8.18 6.99
N LEU A 159 -3.14 -9.41 7.46
CA LEU A 159 -3.21 -9.71 8.89
C LEU A 159 -1.91 -9.34 9.60
N ALA A 160 -0.76 -9.71 9.06
CA ALA A 160 0.54 -9.36 9.62
C ALA A 160 0.73 -7.84 9.73
N MET A 161 0.38 -7.10 8.67
CA MET A 161 0.45 -5.64 8.64
C MET A 161 -0.51 -5.01 9.65
N SER A 162 -1.71 -5.56 9.82
CA SER A 162 -2.71 -5.05 10.76
C SER A 162 -2.33 -5.21 12.24
N ILE A 163 -1.31 -6.01 12.56
CA ILE A 163 -0.82 -6.14 13.95
C ILE A 163 -0.02 -4.91 14.38
N THR A 164 0.78 -4.34 13.49
CA THR A 164 1.74 -3.28 13.85
C THR A 164 1.51 -1.95 13.12
N GLY A 165 0.84 -1.93 11.98
CA GLY A 165 0.71 -0.75 11.11
C GLY A 165 0.02 0.44 11.78
N TRP A 166 -1.05 0.18 12.54
CA TRP A 166 -1.86 1.21 13.21
C TRP A 166 -1.15 1.98 14.33
N LEU A 167 0.01 1.51 14.80
CA LEU A 167 0.74 2.13 15.93
C LEU A 167 1.10 3.60 15.66
N GLY A 168 1.54 3.92 14.44
CA GLY A 168 1.86 5.28 14.01
C GLY A 168 0.64 6.20 14.06
N MET A 169 -0.47 5.76 13.45
CA MET A 169 -1.74 6.48 13.43
C MET A 169 -2.25 6.74 14.86
N SER A 170 -2.17 5.75 15.74
CA SER A 170 -2.65 5.89 17.12
C SER A 170 -1.88 6.97 17.90
N ARG A 171 -0.56 7.10 17.70
CA ARG A 171 0.27 8.13 18.33
C ARG A 171 -0.10 9.53 17.85
N VAL A 172 -0.32 9.69 16.55
CA VAL A 172 -0.72 10.98 15.95
C VAL A 172 -2.09 11.40 16.48
N VAL A 173 -3.08 10.51 16.41
CA VAL A 173 -4.44 10.80 16.89
C VAL A 173 -4.46 11.09 18.38
N ARG A 174 -3.73 10.30 19.20
CA ARG A 174 -3.57 10.58 20.64
C ARG A 174 -3.02 11.98 20.88
N GLY A 175 -1.95 12.38 20.18
CA GLY A 175 -1.35 13.72 20.30
C GLY A 175 -2.35 14.83 20.00
N GLU A 176 -3.11 14.72 18.91
CA GLU A 176 -4.15 15.69 18.57
C GLU A 176 -5.29 15.71 19.59
N PHE A 177 -5.73 14.56 20.09
CA PHE A 177 -6.76 14.50 21.13
C PHE A 177 -6.31 15.15 22.46
N LEU A 178 -5.06 14.92 22.88
CA LEU A 178 -4.48 15.56 24.07
C LEU A 178 -4.43 17.08 23.92
N LYS A 179 -4.12 17.58 22.74
CA LYS A 179 -4.08 19.01 22.42
C LYS A 179 -5.50 19.61 22.36
N LEU A 180 -6.39 18.99 21.58
CA LEU A 180 -7.71 19.53 21.30
C LEU A 180 -8.67 19.48 22.49
N LYS A 181 -8.57 18.46 23.37
CA LYS A 181 -9.47 18.34 24.53
C LYS A 181 -9.40 19.50 25.53
N ASN A 182 -8.31 20.25 25.48
CA ASN A 182 -8.07 21.40 26.35
C ASN A 182 -8.35 22.75 25.67
N GLN A 183 -8.83 22.73 24.42
CA GLN A 183 -9.19 23.96 23.70
C GLN A 183 -10.49 24.56 24.23
N GLU A 184 -10.62 25.87 24.14
CA GLU A 184 -11.72 26.66 24.69
C GLU A 184 -13.09 26.17 24.19
N PHE A 185 -13.22 25.86 22.89
CA PHE A 185 -14.48 25.40 22.30
C PHE A 185 -14.92 24.03 22.85
N VAL A 186 -13.98 23.14 23.20
CA VAL A 186 -14.29 21.86 23.84
C VAL A 186 -14.69 22.06 25.29
N MET A 187 -13.96 22.94 25.98
CA MET A 187 -14.27 23.27 27.38
C MET A 187 -15.64 23.98 27.51
N ALA A 188 -15.96 24.90 26.62
CA ALA A 188 -17.26 25.55 26.55
C ALA A 188 -18.39 24.54 26.33
N SER A 189 -18.22 23.63 25.37
CA SER A 189 -19.20 22.57 25.11
C SER A 189 -19.39 21.64 26.31
N ARG A 190 -18.30 21.34 27.05
CA ARG A 190 -18.35 20.52 28.26
C ARG A 190 -19.12 21.24 29.39
N THR A 191 -18.91 22.54 29.57
CA THR A 191 -19.63 23.37 30.56
C THR A 191 -21.12 23.44 30.26
N LEU A 192 -21.51 23.43 28.99
CA LEU A 192 -22.89 23.36 28.52
C LEU A 192 -23.50 21.96 28.64
N GLY A 193 -22.80 20.98 29.22
CA GLY A 193 -23.32 19.65 29.50
C GLY A 193 -23.20 18.65 28.33
N ALA A 194 -22.34 18.90 27.33
CA ALA A 194 -22.14 17.96 26.25
C ALA A 194 -21.60 16.61 26.78
N SER A 195 -22.18 15.51 26.31
CA SER A 195 -21.74 14.15 26.64
C SER A 195 -20.32 13.87 26.10
N LYS A 196 -19.61 12.92 26.71
CA LYS A 196 -18.28 12.51 26.25
C LYS A 196 -18.27 12.07 24.78
N PHE A 197 -19.32 11.35 24.37
CA PHE A 197 -19.50 10.94 22.98
C PHE A 197 -19.60 12.14 22.04
N ASN A 198 -20.44 13.12 22.38
CA ASN A 198 -20.56 14.36 21.59
C ASN A 198 -19.24 15.14 21.53
N LEU A 199 -18.49 15.21 22.64
CA LEU A 199 -17.18 15.88 22.64
C LEU A 199 -16.21 15.19 21.69
N ILE A 200 -16.14 13.85 21.70
CA ILE A 200 -15.28 13.07 20.82
C ILE A 200 -15.70 13.23 19.37
N PHE A 201 -16.93 12.85 19.02
CA PHE A 201 -17.34 12.69 17.62
C PHE A 201 -17.74 14.01 16.94
N LYS A 202 -18.23 14.99 17.69
CA LYS A 202 -18.72 16.25 17.09
C LYS A 202 -17.69 17.38 17.19
N HIS A 203 -16.80 17.34 18.18
CA HIS A 203 -15.88 18.46 18.40
C HIS A 203 -14.40 18.09 18.19
N ILE A 204 -13.90 16.96 18.72
CA ILE A 204 -12.49 16.64 18.66
C ILE A 204 -12.12 15.90 17.37
N LEU A 205 -12.79 14.80 17.07
CA LEU A 205 -12.49 13.97 15.91
C LEU A 205 -12.55 14.72 14.57
N PRO A 206 -13.57 15.57 14.30
CA PRO A 206 -13.58 16.34 13.04
C PRO A 206 -12.38 17.29 12.90
N ASN A 207 -11.90 17.86 14.02
CA ASN A 207 -10.73 18.72 14.02
C ASN A 207 -9.40 17.94 13.93
N THR A 208 -9.43 16.62 14.14
CA THR A 208 -8.27 15.72 13.99
C THR A 208 -8.15 15.17 12.56
N LEU A 209 -9.20 15.28 11.73
CA LEU A 209 -9.24 14.72 10.39
C LEU A 209 -8.07 15.15 9.51
N GLY A 210 -7.62 16.40 9.63
CA GLY A 210 -6.46 16.89 8.87
C GLY A 210 -5.20 16.05 9.14
N ALA A 211 -4.91 15.79 10.41
CA ALA A 211 -3.75 14.97 10.80
C ALA A 211 -3.93 13.50 10.38
N ILE A 212 -5.15 12.95 10.49
CA ILE A 212 -5.47 11.58 10.06
C ILE A 212 -5.24 11.43 8.55
N VAL A 213 -5.77 12.35 7.74
CA VAL A 213 -5.61 12.31 6.28
C VAL A 213 -4.14 12.40 5.89
N VAL A 214 -3.38 13.34 6.44
CA VAL A 214 -1.95 13.47 6.16
C VAL A 214 -1.19 12.20 6.53
N THR A 215 -1.47 11.60 7.69
CA THR A 215 -0.82 10.36 8.11
C THR A 215 -1.19 9.20 7.20
N SER A 216 -2.47 9.07 6.80
CA SER A 216 -2.94 8.00 5.93
C SER A 216 -2.33 8.04 4.53
N MET A 217 -1.95 9.23 4.03
CA MET A 217 -1.26 9.36 2.75
C MET A 217 0.10 8.63 2.72
N PHE A 218 0.74 8.46 3.87
CA PHE A 218 2.00 7.73 3.98
C PHE A 218 1.80 6.24 4.28
N THR A 219 0.63 5.85 4.76
CA THR A 219 0.36 4.44 5.12
C THR A 219 0.32 3.54 3.88
N VAL A 220 -0.36 3.97 2.80
CA VAL A 220 -0.45 3.17 1.57
C VAL A 220 0.93 2.89 0.94
N PRO A 221 1.78 3.90 0.68
CA PRO A 221 3.12 3.64 0.16
C PRO A 221 3.98 2.77 1.09
N SER A 222 3.85 2.97 2.41
CA SER A 222 4.57 2.14 3.38
C SER A 222 4.11 0.69 3.33
N ALA A 223 2.81 0.44 3.22
CA ALA A 223 2.25 -0.89 3.10
C ALA A 223 2.76 -1.60 1.84
N ILE A 224 2.72 -0.93 0.68
CA ILE A 224 3.25 -1.47 -0.58
C ILE A 224 4.76 -1.76 -0.49
N PHE A 225 5.50 -0.95 0.26
CA PHE A 225 6.94 -1.17 0.44
C PHE A 225 7.26 -2.40 1.31
N PHE A 226 6.39 -2.73 2.26
CA PHE A 226 6.56 -3.87 3.18
C PHE A 226 5.97 -5.19 2.67
N GLU A 227 5.17 -5.18 1.63
CA GLU A 227 4.62 -6.35 0.94
C GLU A 227 5.73 -7.18 0.27
#